data_cfdeeef9f20378fea058751592227ead
#
_entry.id   cfdeeef9f20378fea058751592227ead
#
_cell.length_a   1.000
_cell.length_b   1.000
_cell.length_c   1.000
_cell.angle_alpha   90.00
_cell.angle_beta   90.00
_cell.angle_gamma   90.00
#
_symmetry.space_group_name_H-M   'P 1'
#
loop_
_entity.id
_entity.type
_entity.pdbx_description
1 polymer ?
#
loop_
_entity_poly.entity_id
_entity_poly.type
_entity_poly.pdbx_seq_one_letter_code
_entity_poly.pdbx_strand_id
1 'polypeptide(L)'
;MNEIEKPDTPMSVLELFSTSKDSIKLFGDSIIDQVKEGNADPLRIAALTRSMEAIAKYVNDNLKDNQKNEAQKYGDKPFMAHGCEMQYTSVKTDYVYAVCGDPIWNELQLESAKLNEQIKQRQEWLKTMGNPQDVRVGDELVTIIPPMKKTQMGLKVTIK
;
A
#
# COMPACT_ATOMS: atom_id res chain seq x y z
N MET A 1 8.70 -19.43 -30.41
CA MET A 1 8.73 -18.22 -29.56
C MET A 1 8.06 -17.13 -30.38
N ASN A 2 6.80 -16.80 -30.07
CA ASN A 2 6.13 -15.71 -30.78
C ASN A 2 6.69 -14.40 -30.18
N GLU A 3 7.41 -13.64 -30.98
CA GLU A 3 7.73 -12.25 -30.67
C GLU A 3 6.39 -11.50 -30.54
N ILE A 4 6.14 -10.97 -29.34
CA ILE A 4 5.03 -10.03 -29.12
C ILE A 4 5.50 -8.74 -29.82
N GLU A 5 4.98 -8.45 -31.01
CA GLU A 5 5.17 -7.17 -31.68
C GLU A 5 4.82 -6.06 -30.71
N LYS A 6 5.77 -5.16 -30.44
CA LYS A 6 5.50 -3.95 -29.66
C LYS A 6 4.50 -3.09 -30.44
N PRO A 7 3.35 -2.74 -29.86
CA PRO A 7 2.42 -1.84 -30.55
C PRO A 7 3.10 -0.52 -30.88
N ASP A 8 2.95 -0.06 -32.12
CA ASP A 8 3.69 1.08 -32.69
C ASP A 8 3.45 2.44 -32.00
N THR A 9 2.50 2.56 -31.08
CA THR A 9 2.31 3.79 -30.29
C THR A 9 1.53 3.53 -28.98
N PRO A 10 2.21 3.17 -27.89
CA PRO A 10 1.54 3.06 -26.58
C PRO A 10 1.12 4.42 -25.99
N MET A 11 1.63 5.54 -26.51
CA MET A 11 1.33 6.89 -26.00
C MET A 11 -0.10 7.36 -26.30
N SER A 12 -0.70 6.95 -27.41
CA SER A 12 -2.06 7.36 -27.78
C SER A 12 -3.14 6.90 -26.77
N VAL A 13 -2.91 5.80 -26.05
CA VAL A 13 -3.84 5.32 -25.01
C VAL A 13 -3.73 6.17 -23.75
N LEU A 14 -2.54 6.63 -23.39
CA LEU A 14 -2.32 7.49 -22.22
C LEU A 14 -2.86 8.91 -22.44
N GLU A 15 -2.89 9.39 -23.66
CA GLU A 15 -3.44 10.70 -24.03
C GLU A 15 -4.97 10.76 -23.84
N LEU A 16 -5.65 9.61 -23.79
CA LEU A 16 -7.08 9.54 -23.49
C LEU A 16 -7.42 9.82 -22.03
N PHE A 17 -6.43 9.75 -21.13
CA PHE A 17 -6.65 10.00 -19.71
C PHE A 17 -6.34 11.46 -19.38
N SER A 18 -7.38 12.23 -19.07
CA SER A 18 -7.21 13.56 -18.52
C SER A 18 -6.61 13.49 -17.12
N THR A 19 -5.67 14.42 -16.83
CA THR A 19 -5.04 14.55 -15.51
C THR A 19 -5.83 15.43 -14.54
N SER A 20 -6.94 16.04 -14.99
CA SER A 20 -7.77 16.88 -14.11
C SER A 20 -8.59 16.00 -13.13
N LYS A 21 -8.70 16.47 -11.88
CA LYS A 21 -9.49 15.77 -10.83
C LYS A 21 -10.95 15.57 -11.25
N ASP A 22 -11.54 16.57 -11.93
CA ASP A 22 -12.93 16.53 -12.36
C ASP A 22 -13.13 15.48 -13.45
N SER A 23 -12.23 15.39 -14.41
CA SER A 23 -12.30 14.38 -15.47
C SER A 23 -12.09 12.97 -14.93
N ILE A 24 -11.15 12.78 -13.98
CA ILE A 24 -10.93 11.49 -13.31
C ILE A 24 -12.20 11.08 -12.57
N LYS A 25 -12.82 12.03 -11.84
CA LYS A 25 -14.06 11.79 -11.11
C LYS A 25 -15.21 11.44 -12.05
N LEU A 26 -15.44 12.22 -13.10
CA LEU A 26 -16.49 11.96 -14.10
C LEU A 26 -16.34 10.57 -14.74
N PHE A 27 -15.11 10.19 -15.09
CA PHE A 27 -14.83 8.87 -15.65
C PHE A 27 -15.13 7.75 -14.63
N GLY A 28 -14.73 7.93 -13.38
CA GLY A 28 -15.02 6.99 -12.29
C GLY A 28 -16.53 6.86 -12.03
N ASP A 29 -17.25 7.98 -11.93
CA ASP A 29 -18.71 8.02 -11.75
C ASP A 29 -19.43 7.28 -12.90
N SER A 30 -19.00 7.50 -14.14
CA SER A 30 -19.56 6.79 -15.31
C SER A 30 -19.42 5.27 -15.20
N ILE A 31 -18.26 4.76 -14.75
CA ILE A 31 -18.07 3.32 -14.53
C ILE A 31 -18.99 2.80 -13.42
N ILE A 32 -19.09 3.54 -12.32
CA ILE A 32 -19.94 3.20 -11.17
C ILE A 32 -21.40 3.10 -11.60
N ASP A 33 -21.89 4.06 -12.39
CA ASP A 33 -23.26 4.09 -12.87
C ASP A 33 -23.55 2.92 -13.80
N GLN A 34 -22.64 2.57 -14.71
CA GLN A 34 -22.77 1.38 -15.58
C GLN A 34 -22.92 0.08 -14.76
N VAL A 35 -22.21 -0.04 -13.65
CA VAL A 35 -22.33 -1.20 -12.74
C VAL A 35 -23.67 -1.17 -12.01
N LYS A 36 -24.11 -0.01 -11.48
CA LYS A 36 -25.37 0.14 -10.75
C LYS A 36 -26.59 -0.11 -11.64
N GLU A 37 -26.52 0.29 -12.89
CA GLU A 37 -27.56 0.08 -13.90
C GLU A 37 -27.57 -1.37 -14.44
N GLY A 38 -26.60 -2.21 -14.06
CA GLY A 38 -26.50 -3.59 -14.53
C GLY A 38 -25.91 -3.74 -15.94
N ASN A 39 -25.37 -2.66 -16.51
CA ASN A 39 -24.77 -2.65 -17.85
C ASN A 39 -23.31 -3.17 -17.84
N ALA A 40 -22.66 -3.26 -16.67
CA ALA A 40 -21.30 -3.76 -16.51
C ALA A 40 -21.20 -4.77 -15.36
N ASP A 41 -20.43 -5.84 -15.58
CA ASP A 41 -20.15 -6.85 -14.56
C ASP A 41 -19.20 -6.29 -13.50
N PRO A 42 -19.60 -6.21 -12.20
CA PRO A 42 -18.77 -5.70 -11.12
C PRO A 42 -17.47 -6.49 -10.92
N LEU A 43 -17.45 -7.80 -11.18
CA LEU A 43 -16.23 -8.60 -11.06
C LEU A 43 -15.22 -8.30 -12.18
N ARG A 44 -15.72 -8.05 -13.38
CA ARG A 44 -14.91 -7.58 -14.50
C ARG A 44 -14.30 -6.22 -14.20
N ILE A 45 -15.08 -5.30 -13.65
CA ILE A 45 -14.56 -3.97 -13.26
C ILE A 45 -13.49 -4.10 -12.16
N ALA A 46 -13.70 -4.95 -11.14
CA ALA A 46 -12.70 -5.20 -10.10
C ALA A 46 -11.37 -5.74 -10.68
N ALA A 47 -11.44 -6.65 -11.65
CA ALA A 47 -10.26 -7.19 -12.33
C ALA A 47 -9.52 -6.12 -13.15
N LEU A 48 -10.26 -5.30 -13.92
CA LEU A 48 -9.70 -4.20 -14.72
C LEU A 48 -9.05 -3.14 -13.85
N THR A 49 -9.71 -2.70 -12.77
CA THR A 49 -9.17 -1.71 -11.83
C THR A 49 -7.86 -2.21 -11.21
N ARG A 50 -7.83 -3.48 -10.80
CA ARG A 50 -6.60 -4.07 -10.26
C ARG A 50 -5.46 -4.14 -11.29
N SER A 51 -5.79 -4.39 -12.55
CA SER A 51 -4.80 -4.38 -13.64
C SER A 51 -4.27 -2.97 -13.90
N MET A 52 -5.12 -1.94 -13.87
CA MET A 52 -4.70 -0.55 -13.99
C MET A 52 -3.77 -0.12 -12.86
N GLU A 53 -4.08 -0.47 -11.61
CA GLU A 53 -3.20 -0.22 -10.46
C GLU A 53 -1.82 -0.88 -10.66
N ALA A 54 -1.79 -2.14 -11.12
CA ALA A 54 -0.55 -2.87 -11.36
C ALA A 54 0.29 -2.23 -12.47
N ILE A 55 -0.35 -1.80 -13.57
CA ILE A 55 0.32 -1.09 -14.67
C ILE A 55 0.89 0.24 -14.17
N ALA A 56 0.08 1.04 -13.46
CA ALA A 56 0.51 2.33 -12.95
C ALA A 56 1.71 2.18 -12.00
N LYS A 57 1.65 1.21 -11.09
CA LYS A 57 2.76 0.90 -10.19
C LYS A 57 4.01 0.48 -10.97
N TYR A 58 3.90 -0.48 -11.89
CA TYR A 58 5.03 -0.96 -12.69
C TYR A 58 5.71 0.18 -13.46
N VAL A 59 4.93 1.03 -14.12
CA VAL A 59 5.45 2.18 -14.88
C VAL A 59 6.16 3.17 -13.95
N ASN A 60 5.55 3.53 -12.83
CA ASN A 60 6.13 4.46 -11.87
C ASN A 60 7.43 3.92 -11.27
N ASP A 61 7.47 2.64 -10.88
CA ASP A 61 8.66 2.01 -10.30
C ASP A 61 9.85 2.01 -11.31
N ASN A 62 9.57 1.79 -12.59
CA ASN A 62 10.60 1.72 -13.63
C ASN A 62 11.01 3.10 -14.20
N LEU A 63 10.17 4.12 -14.10
CA LEU A 63 10.46 5.46 -14.59
C LEU A 63 10.87 6.45 -13.50
N LYS A 64 10.93 6.01 -12.25
CA LYS A 64 11.19 6.88 -11.09
C LYS A 64 12.42 7.76 -11.24
N ASP A 65 13.52 7.21 -11.73
CA ASP A 65 14.77 7.98 -11.89
C ASP A 65 14.69 8.92 -13.10
N ASN A 66 14.05 8.51 -14.19
CA ASN A 66 13.79 9.39 -15.33
C ASN A 66 12.93 10.58 -14.95
N GLN A 67 11.86 10.34 -14.17
CA GLN A 67 10.96 11.39 -13.67
C GLN A 67 11.69 12.37 -12.75
N LYS A 68 12.54 11.86 -11.84
CA LYS A 68 13.37 12.72 -10.98
C LYS A 68 14.35 13.58 -11.77
N ASN A 69 15.07 12.97 -12.70
CA ASN A 69 16.04 13.69 -13.53
C ASN A 69 15.37 14.79 -14.35
N GLU A 70 14.18 14.53 -14.86
CA GLU A 70 13.41 15.55 -15.58
C GLU A 70 12.94 16.67 -14.65
N ALA A 71 12.37 16.32 -13.48
CA ALA A 71 11.89 17.27 -12.49
C ALA A 71 13.01 18.17 -11.92
N GLN A 72 14.24 17.66 -11.78
CA GLN A 72 15.41 18.45 -11.33
C GLN A 72 15.69 19.68 -12.21
N LYS A 73 15.33 19.65 -13.50
CA LYS A 73 15.54 20.77 -14.42
C LYS A 73 14.72 22.00 -14.04
N TYR A 74 13.63 21.81 -13.27
CA TYR A 74 12.73 22.90 -12.83
C TYR A 74 13.13 23.47 -11.46
N GLY A 75 14.16 22.88 -10.79
CA GLY A 75 14.59 23.32 -9.45
C GLY A 75 13.63 22.91 -8.34
N ASP A 76 13.73 23.58 -7.19
CA ASP A 76 12.98 23.21 -5.95
C ASP A 76 11.58 23.83 -5.89
N LYS A 77 11.21 24.70 -6.83
CA LYS A 77 9.92 25.38 -6.84
C LYS A 77 8.86 24.53 -7.52
N PRO A 78 7.59 24.64 -7.07
CA PRO A 78 6.48 24.03 -7.79
C PRO A 78 6.40 24.54 -9.23
N PHE A 79 6.08 23.65 -10.16
CA PHE A 79 5.87 23.97 -11.58
C PHE A 79 4.65 23.23 -12.13
N MET A 80 4.03 23.79 -13.16
CA MET A 80 2.88 23.18 -13.83
C MET A 80 3.35 22.42 -15.08
N ALA A 81 3.00 21.15 -15.18
CA ALA A 81 3.22 20.35 -16.38
C ALA A 81 2.09 19.35 -16.58
N HIS A 82 1.63 19.18 -17.81
CA HIS A 82 0.60 18.21 -18.19
C HIS A 82 -0.67 18.26 -17.33
N GLY A 83 -1.10 19.47 -16.92
CA GLY A 83 -2.28 19.67 -16.08
C GLY A 83 -2.09 19.35 -14.59
N CYS A 84 -0.89 19.03 -14.15
CA CYS A 84 -0.54 18.75 -12.77
C CYS A 84 0.45 19.76 -12.21
N GLU A 85 0.31 20.12 -10.94
CA GLU A 85 1.35 20.79 -10.17
C GLU A 85 2.35 19.76 -9.68
N MET A 86 3.63 19.97 -9.99
CA MET A 86 4.72 19.09 -9.64
C MET A 86 5.79 19.85 -8.86
N GLN A 87 6.52 19.18 -7.98
CA GLN A 87 7.65 19.77 -7.27
C GLN A 87 8.72 18.71 -7.01
N TYR A 88 9.97 19.06 -7.31
CA TYR A 88 11.12 18.26 -6.91
C TYR A 88 11.51 18.64 -5.49
N THR A 89 11.22 17.79 -4.54
CA THR A 89 11.46 18.05 -3.11
C THR A 89 11.77 16.75 -2.36
N SER A 90 12.31 16.89 -1.15
CA SER A 90 12.45 15.74 -0.25
C SER A 90 11.08 15.30 0.26
N VAL A 91 10.62 14.16 -0.21
CA VAL A 91 9.31 13.58 0.21
C VAL A 91 9.41 12.77 1.49
N LYS A 92 10.61 12.38 1.89
CA LYS A 92 10.85 11.61 3.11
C LYS A 92 12.28 11.79 3.60
N THR A 93 12.45 11.99 4.89
CA THR A 93 13.75 11.97 5.56
C THR A 93 13.74 10.84 6.58
N ASP A 94 14.62 9.87 6.41
CA ASP A 94 14.81 8.78 7.36
C ASP A 94 16.12 8.97 8.13
N TYR A 95 16.05 8.85 9.45
CA TYR A 95 17.22 8.84 10.31
C TYR A 95 17.70 7.40 10.55
N VAL A 96 18.94 7.11 10.19
CA VAL A 96 19.54 5.77 10.36
C VAL A 96 20.27 5.73 11.71
N TYR A 97 19.54 5.47 12.76
CA TYR A 97 20.09 5.48 14.13
C TYR A 97 21.14 4.39 14.39
N ALA A 98 21.09 3.27 13.66
CA ALA A 98 22.05 2.17 13.81
C ALA A 98 23.52 2.58 13.59
N VAL A 99 23.77 3.67 12.84
CA VAL A 99 25.12 4.17 12.56
C VAL A 99 25.62 5.16 13.62
N CYS A 100 24.77 5.57 14.58
CA CYS A 100 25.15 6.53 15.62
C CYS A 100 26.12 5.95 16.64
N GLY A 101 26.22 4.61 16.74
CA GLY A 101 27.08 3.94 17.72
C GLY A 101 26.64 4.17 19.19
N ASP A 102 25.41 4.62 19.42
CA ASP A 102 24.87 4.85 20.75
C ASP A 102 24.58 3.52 21.46
N PRO A 103 25.32 3.21 22.57
CA PRO A 103 25.13 1.95 23.29
C PRO A 103 23.73 1.86 23.94
N ILE A 104 23.16 2.98 24.40
CA ILE A 104 21.84 3.03 25.03
C ILE A 104 20.78 2.70 24.00
N TRP A 105 20.85 3.28 22.80
CA TRP A 105 19.93 2.98 21.72
C TRP A 105 19.98 1.50 21.32
N ASN A 106 21.20 0.92 21.24
CA ASN A 106 21.38 -0.50 20.90
C ASN A 106 20.78 -1.42 21.97
N GLU A 107 20.96 -1.08 23.26
CA GLU A 107 20.38 -1.84 24.38
C GLU A 107 18.85 -1.79 24.33
N LEU A 108 18.25 -0.62 24.17
CA LEU A 108 16.81 -0.44 24.04
C LEU A 108 16.23 -1.21 22.83
N GLN A 109 16.96 -1.27 21.72
CA GLN A 109 16.53 -2.09 20.56
C GLN A 109 16.51 -3.59 20.88
N LEU A 110 17.52 -4.08 21.63
CA LEU A 110 17.56 -5.47 22.07
C LEU A 110 16.43 -5.80 23.05
N GLU A 111 16.14 -4.90 23.98
CA GLU A 111 15.02 -5.07 24.93
C GLU A 111 13.68 -5.04 24.20
N SER A 112 13.49 -4.10 23.28
CA SER A 112 12.30 -4.02 22.44
C SER A 112 12.07 -5.30 21.63
N ALA A 113 13.14 -5.85 21.05
CA ALA A 113 13.07 -7.11 20.32
C ALA A 113 12.65 -8.29 21.22
N LYS A 114 13.22 -8.38 22.42
CA LYS A 114 12.85 -9.40 23.42
C LYS A 114 11.39 -9.27 23.85
N LEU A 115 10.94 -8.05 24.17
CA LEU A 115 9.54 -7.79 24.54
C LEU A 115 8.57 -8.14 23.40
N ASN A 116 8.90 -7.77 22.17
CA ASN A 116 8.07 -8.11 21.00
C ASN A 116 7.94 -9.61 20.81
N GLU A 117 9.01 -10.36 21.01
CA GLU A 117 8.97 -11.82 20.94
C GLU A 117 8.11 -12.43 22.08
N GLN A 118 8.22 -11.92 23.29
CA GLN A 118 7.37 -12.35 24.42
C GLN A 118 5.90 -12.04 24.17
N ILE A 119 5.59 -10.84 23.64
CA ILE A 119 4.22 -10.47 23.25
C ILE A 119 3.69 -11.44 22.20
N LYS A 120 4.47 -11.74 21.17
CA LYS A 120 4.09 -12.67 20.10
C LYS A 120 3.81 -14.07 20.65
N GLN A 121 4.70 -14.61 21.48
CA GLN A 121 4.51 -15.92 22.14
C GLN A 121 3.25 -15.93 23.00
N ARG A 122 3.00 -14.84 23.76
CA ARG A 122 1.81 -14.70 24.57
C ARG A 122 0.54 -14.62 23.73
N GLN A 123 0.56 -13.90 22.60
CA GLN A 123 -0.55 -13.84 21.66
C GLN A 123 -0.87 -15.21 21.04
N GLU A 124 0.17 -15.97 20.65
CA GLU A 124 -0.04 -17.32 20.10
C GLU A 124 -0.66 -18.24 21.17
N TRP A 125 -0.18 -18.18 22.41
CA TRP A 125 -0.78 -18.94 23.50
C TRP A 125 -2.26 -18.55 23.74
N LEU A 126 -2.58 -17.24 23.78
CA LEU A 126 -3.96 -16.77 23.92
C LEU A 126 -4.87 -17.28 22.80
N LYS A 127 -4.38 -17.38 21.57
CA LYS A 127 -5.15 -17.92 20.43
C LYS A 127 -5.50 -19.40 20.57
N THR A 128 -4.72 -20.16 21.35
CA THR A 128 -5.01 -21.60 21.61
C THR A 128 -6.07 -21.81 22.67
N MET A 129 -6.45 -20.75 23.41
CA MET A 129 -7.45 -20.86 24.46
C MET A 129 -8.86 -21.04 23.86
N GLY A 130 -9.53 -22.14 24.22
CA GLY A 130 -10.93 -22.38 23.84
C GLY A 130 -11.94 -21.78 24.83
N ASN A 131 -11.57 -21.69 26.12
CA ASN A 131 -12.41 -21.23 27.21
C ASN A 131 -11.63 -20.32 28.16
N PRO A 132 -12.31 -19.49 28.97
CA PRO A 132 -11.66 -18.73 30.04
C PRO A 132 -10.85 -19.66 30.97
N GLN A 133 -9.69 -19.20 31.41
CA GLN A 133 -8.80 -19.92 32.31
C GLN A 133 -8.32 -19.01 33.43
N ASP A 134 -8.30 -19.56 34.64
CA ASP A 134 -7.72 -18.87 35.78
C ASP A 134 -6.21 -19.11 35.80
N VAL A 135 -5.44 -18.04 35.75
CA VAL A 135 -3.97 -18.04 35.75
C VAL A 135 -3.45 -17.23 36.92
N ARG A 136 -2.47 -17.77 37.61
CA ARG A 136 -1.81 -17.04 38.68
C ARG A 136 -0.80 -16.07 38.09
N VAL A 137 -0.95 -14.78 38.43
CA VAL A 137 -0.03 -13.72 38.03
C VAL A 137 0.51 -13.06 39.31
N GLY A 138 1.73 -13.42 39.70
CA GLY A 138 2.25 -13.10 41.03
C GLY A 138 1.42 -13.81 42.11
N ASP A 139 0.89 -13.02 43.07
CA ASP A 139 0.04 -13.53 44.15
C ASP A 139 -1.47 -13.50 43.84
N GLU A 140 -1.85 -12.98 42.68
CA GLU A 140 -3.25 -12.82 42.27
C GLU A 140 -3.70 -13.93 41.32
N LEU A 141 -4.95 -14.36 41.45
CA LEU A 141 -5.62 -15.22 40.51
C LEU A 141 -6.43 -14.37 39.51
N VAL A 142 -6.05 -14.44 38.23
CA VAL A 142 -6.67 -13.63 37.16
C VAL A 142 -7.34 -14.54 36.16
N THR A 143 -8.62 -14.32 35.89
CA THR A 143 -9.33 -15.03 34.82
C THR A 143 -8.99 -14.40 33.47
N ILE A 144 -8.32 -15.16 32.61
CA ILE A 144 -7.99 -14.76 31.25
C ILE A 144 -9.05 -15.31 30.30
N ILE A 145 -9.61 -14.45 29.46
CA ILE A 145 -10.60 -14.81 28.43
C ILE A 145 -9.93 -14.94 27.06
N PRO A 146 -10.40 -15.87 26.19
CA PRO A 146 -9.88 -15.98 24.82
C PRO A 146 -10.02 -14.68 24.02
N PRO A 147 -9.09 -14.40 23.11
CA PRO A 147 -9.19 -13.20 22.25
C PRO A 147 -10.39 -13.29 21.30
N MET A 148 -11.09 -12.18 21.12
CA MET A 148 -12.19 -12.10 20.16
C MET A 148 -11.65 -12.13 18.74
N LYS A 149 -12.14 -13.07 17.93
CA LYS A 149 -11.81 -13.18 16.51
C LYS A 149 -12.76 -12.30 15.70
N LYS A 150 -12.23 -11.22 15.09
CA LYS A 150 -12.95 -10.43 14.07
C LYS A 150 -12.54 -10.91 12.69
N THR A 151 -13.53 -11.32 11.89
CA THR A 151 -13.31 -11.71 10.48
C THR A 151 -14.07 -10.74 9.60
N GLN A 152 -13.37 -10.12 8.65
CA GLN A 152 -13.99 -9.29 7.61
C GLN A 152 -13.85 -10.03 6.28
N MET A 153 -14.98 -10.24 5.62
CA MET A 153 -15.01 -10.81 4.28
C MET A 153 -14.77 -9.71 3.26
N GLY A 154 -13.99 -10.01 2.23
CA GLY A 154 -13.66 -9.07 1.17
C GLY A 154 -13.31 -9.78 -0.13
N LEU A 155 -13.38 -9.07 -1.25
CA LEU A 155 -12.95 -9.57 -2.55
C LEU A 155 -11.43 -9.49 -2.66
N LYS A 156 -10.77 -10.63 -2.89
CA LYS A 156 -9.34 -10.69 -3.22
C LYS A 156 -9.17 -10.93 -4.72
N VAL A 157 -8.61 -9.96 -5.42
CA VAL A 157 -8.28 -10.07 -6.85
C VAL A 157 -6.78 -10.29 -7.00
N THR A 158 -6.39 -11.37 -7.70
CA THR A 158 -4.98 -11.69 -7.99
C THR A 158 -4.79 -11.77 -9.49
N ILE A 159 -3.87 -10.99 -10.03
CA ILE A 159 -3.47 -11.04 -11.45
C ILE A 159 -2.52 -12.23 -11.62
N LYS A 160 -2.80 -13.08 -12.59
CA LYS A 160 -1.98 -14.26 -12.94
C LYS A 160 -1.07 -13.95 -14.10
#